data_30e709f1735926055eb50b39b3bac518
#
_entry.id   30e709f1735926055eb50b39b3bac518
#
_cell.length_a   1.000
_cell.length_b   1.000
_cell.length_c   1.000
_cell.angle_alpha   90.00
_cell.angle_beta   90.00
_cell.angle_gamma   90.00
#
_symmetry.space_group_name_H-M   'P 1'
#
loop_
_entity.id
_entity.type
_entity.pdbx_description
1 polymer ?
#
loop_
_entity_poly.entity_id
_entity_poly.type
_entity_poly.pdbx_seq_one_letter_code
_entity_poly.pdbx_strand_id
1 'polypeptide(L)'
;MNYKHNPDLTEKAKNLRKNMTKEEKHLWYDFLKDYPMRFLRQKVIDNYIVDFYCSSLNLIIELDGSQHYDEKGIILKDKIRTEKLEKRKLTIVRIPNNEIWYNFDGVCEYIDNFIKENK
;
A
#
# COMPACT_ATOMS: atom_id res chain seq x y z
N MET A 1 -7.70 16.58 -0.17
CA MET A 1 -6.55 17.04 0.65
C MET A 1 -5.25 16.63 -0.02
N ASN A 2 -4.33 17.57 -0.14
CA ASN A 2 -3.05 17.29 -0.75
C ASN A 2 -2.02 17.04 0.34
N TYR A 3 -1.42 15.88 0.29
CA TYR A 3 -0.31 15.60 1.17
C TYR A 3 0.97 16.11 0.53
N LYS A 4 1.83 16.64 1.38
CA LYS A 4 3.15 17.02 0.97
C LYS A 4 3.89 15.78 0.45
N HIS A 5 4.64 15.92 -0.62
CA HIS A 5 5.45 14.82 -1.09
C HIS A 5 6.84 15.32 -1.48
N ASN A 6 7.80 14.41 -1.38
CA ASN A 6 9.17 14.70 -1.75
C ASN A 6 9.32 14.55 -3.26
N PRO A 7 9.62 15.65 -3.99
CA PRO A 7 9.72 15.56 -5.46
C PRO A 7 10.84 14.64 -5.93
N ASP A 8 11.83 14.37 -5.09
CA ASP A 8 12.91 13.46 -5.46
C ASP A 8 12.40 12.02 -5.63
N LEU A 9 11.25 11.70 -5.06
CA LEU A 9 10.66 10.37 -5.17
C LEU A 9 9.75 10.21 -6.38
N THR A 10 9.46 11.28 -7.10
CA THR A 10 8.53 11.23 -8.23
C THR A 10 9.01 10.27 -9.32
N GLU A 11 10.28 10.37 -9.71
CA GLU A 11 10.82 9.46 -10.73
C GLU A 11 10.88 8.02 -10.24
N LYS A 12 11.22 7.82 -8.98
CA LYS A 12 11.25 6.49 -8.40
C LYS A 12 9.85 5.88 -8.42
N ALA A 13 8.83 6.65 -8.05
CA ALA A 13 7.45 6.18 -8.08
C ALA A 13 7.02 5.81 -9.51
N LYS A 14 7.38 6.61 -10.51
CA LYS A 14 7.10 6.29 -11.90
C LYS A 14 7.74 4.97 -12.33
N ASN A 15 8.98 4.76 -11.94
CA ASN A 15 9.69 3.53 -12.27
C ASN A 15 9.04 2.33 -11.60
N LEU A 16 8.61 2.47 -10.34
CA LEU A 16 7.94 1.41 -9.63
C LEU A 16 6.59 1.06 -10.27
N ARG A 17 5.85 2.06 -10.76
CA ARG A 17 4.59 1.80 -11.47
C ARG A 17 4.82 1.03 -12.78
N LYS A 18 5.91 1.31 -13.46
CA LYS A 18 6.24 0.60 -14.70
C LYS A 18 6.75 -0.81 -14.45
N ASN A 19 7.33 -1.03 -13.27
CA ASN A 19 7.98 -2.29 -12.93
C ASN A 19 7.36 -2.92 -11.69
N MET A 20 6.04 -2.97 -11.65
CA MET A 20 5.34 -3.57 -10.51
C MET A 20 5.71 -5.05 -10.36
N THR A 21 5.72 -5.51 -9.11
CA THR A 21 5.92 -6.93 -8.84
C THR A 21 4.72 -7.73 -9.35
N LYS A 22 4.87 -9.05 -9.45
CA LYS A 22 3.77 -9.91 -9.88
C LYS A 22 2.59 -9.81 -8.93
N GLU A 23 2.87 -9.72 -7.62
CA GLU A 23 1.84 -9.59 -6.60
C GLU A 23 1.10 -8.28 -6.74
N GLU A 24 1.82 -7.19 -6.95
CA GLU A 24 1.22 -5.88 -7.15
C GLU A 24 0.34 -5.86 -8.39
N LYS A 25 0.81 -6.46 -9.49
CA LYS A 25 0.03 -6.54 -10.71
C LYS A 25 -1.26 -7.31 -10.52
N HIS A 26 -1.20 -8.43 -9.81
CA HIS A 26 -2.38 -9.25 -9.58
C HIS A 26 -3.43 -8.48 -8.78
N LEU A 27 -3.02 -7.88 -7.66
CA LEU A 27 -3.96 -7.12 -6.84
C LEU A 27 -4.51 -5.90 -7.58
N TRP A 28 -3.68 -5.23 -8.35
CA TRP A 28 -4.10 -4.04 -9.08
C TRP A 28 -5.06 -4.37 -10.22
N TYR A 29 -4.62 -5.21 -11.16
CA TYR A 29 -5.40 -5.45 -12.37
C TYR A 29 -6.64 -6.29 -12.13
N ASP A 30 -6.59 -7.20 -11.17
CA ASP A 30 -7.69 -8.12 -10.93
C ASP A 30 -8.64 -7.67 -9.82
N PHE A 31 -8.34 -6.60 -9.14
CA PHE A 31 -9.21 -6.12 -8.06
C PHE A 31 -9.25 -4.60 -7.92
N LEU A 32 -8.13 -3.96 -7.56
CA LEU A 32 -8.16 -2.55 -7.16
C LEU A 32 -8.45 -1.57 -8.30
N LYS A 33 -7.99 -1.88 -9.50
CA LYS A 33 -8.17 -1.00 -10.65
C LYS A 33 -9.65 -0.70 -10.92
N ASP A 34 -10.48 -1.71 -10.79
CA ASP A 34 -11.91 -1.60 -11.08
C ASP A 34 -12.78 -1.48 -9.82
N TYR A 35 -12.14 -1.28 -8.66
CA TYR A 35 -12.89 -1.09 -7.42
C TYR A 35 -13.69 0.20 -7.51
N PRO A 36 -14.92 0.25 -6.91
CA PRO A 36 -15.76 1.46 -7.01
C PRO A 36 -15.11 2.74 -6.48
N MET A 37 -14.22 2.62 -5.52
CA MET A 37 -13.44 3.76 -5.04
C MET A 37 -12.10 3.80 -5.74
N ARG A 38 -11.61 4.99 -5.99
CA ARG A 38 -10.38 5.16 -6.76
C ARG A 38 -9.14 4.88 -5.94
N PHE A 39 -8.37 3.91 -6.38
CA PHE A 39 -7.04 3.63 -5.84
C PHE A 39 -5.97 4.15 -6.79
N LEU A 40 -4.87 4.60 -6.21
CA LEU A 40 -3.67 5.00 -6.94
C LEU A 40 -2.54 4.04 -6.60
N ARG A 41 -1.64 3.82 -7.55
CA ARG A 41 -0.48 2.94 -7.35
C ARG A 41 0.75 3.76 -7.05
N GLN A 42 1.61 3.26 -6.17
CA GLN A 42 2.92 3.84 -5.92
C GLN A 42 2.82 5.35 -5.70
N LYS A 43 2.06 5.70 -4.69
CA LYS A 43 1.82 7.10 -4.36
C LYS A 43 2.89 7.61 -3.42
N VAL A 44 3.45 8.78 -3.74
CA VAL A 44 4.39 9.46 -2.84
C VAL A 44 3.59 10.22 -1.78
N ILE A 45 3.84 9.90 -0.52
CA ILE A 45 3.27 10.61 0.63
C ILE A 45 4.44 10.97 1.54
N ASP A 46 4.68 12.26 1.73
CA ASP A 46 5.87 12.77 2.43
C ASP A 46 7.15 12.23 1.79
N ASN A 47 7.95 11.50 2.55
CA ASN A 47 9.19 10.91 2.09
C ASN A 47 9.06 9.42 1.80
N TYR A 48 7.82 8.93 1.61
CA TYR A 48 7.58 7.52 1.42
C TYR A 48 6.79 7.26 0.14
N ILE A 49 6.98 6.08 -0.42
CA ILE A 49 6.16 5.60 -1.53
C ILE A 49 5.33 4.45 -0.99
N VAL A 50 4.01 4.57 -1.09
CA VAL A 50 3.10 3.52 -0.64
C VAL A 50 2.58 2.75 -1.84
N ASP A 51 2.31 1.45 -1.65
CA ASP A 51 1.94 0.59 -2.79
C ASP A 51 0.61 1.00 -3.42
N PHE A 52 -0.44 1.11 -2.61
CA PHE A 52 -1.76 1.51 -3.09
C PHE A 52 -2.39 2.48 -2.11
N TYR A 53 -3.06 3.48 -2.64
CA TYR A 53 -3.63 4.56 -1.83
C TYR A 53 -5.02 4.95 -2.32
N CYS A 54 -5.96 5.06 -1.39
CA CYS A 54 -7.30 5.58 -1.66
C CYS A 54 -7.54 6.82 -0.80
N SER A 55 -7.55 7.98 -1.43
CA SER A 55 -7.66 9.24 -0.68
C SER A 55 -9.02 9.42 -0.01
N SER A 56 -10.09 8.98 -0.63
CA SER A 56 -11.42 9.14 -0.05
C SER A 56 -11.61 8.36 1.25
N LEU A 57 -10.80 7.33 1.47
CA LEU A 57 -10.85 6.50 2.65
C LEU A 57 -9.67 6.71 3.59
N ASN A 58 -8.71 7.52 3.19
CA ASN A 58 -7.44 7.68 3.90
C ASN A 58 -6.81 6.30 4.16
N LEU A 59 -6.83 5.46 3.13
CA LEU A 59 -6.42 4.07 3.25
C LEU A 59 -5.21 3.78 2.39
N ILE A 60 -4.22 3.11 3.00
CA ILE A 60 -3.05 2.60 2.32
C ILE A 60 -3.12 1.07 2.38
N ILE A 61 -2.86 0.41 1.26
CA ILE A 61 -2.70 -1.04 1.22
C ILE A 61 -1.28 -1.31 0.79
N GLU A 62 -0.58 -2.15 1.56
CA GLU A 62 0.79 -2.54 1.24
C GLU A 62 0.94 -4.04 1.21
N LEU A 63 1.73 -4.50 0.24
CA LEU A 63 2.07 -5.90 0.13
C LEU A 63 3.41 -6.12 0.81
N ASP A 64 3.43 -7.01 1.79
CA ASP A 64 4.64 -7.30 2.54
C ASP A 64 5.33 -8.53 1.98
N GLY A 65 6.60 -8.36 1.65
CA GLY A 65 7.44 -9.50 1.32
C GLY A 65 7.67 -10.37 2.55
N SER A 66 8.09 -11.58 2.31
CA SER A 66 8.37 -12.51 3.39
C SER A 66 9.76 -12.35 3.95
N GLN A 67 10.40 -11.25 3.67
CA GLN A 67 11.71 -11.02 4.21
C GLN A 67 11.62 -10.87 5.70
N HIS A 68 12.50 -11.55 6.34
CA HIS A 68 12.57 -11.48 7.72
C HIS A 68 13.57 -10.50 8.13
N TYR A 69 13.09 -9.64 8.81
CA TYR A 69 13.79 -8.55 9.29
C TYR A 69 14.38 -8.89 10.63
N ASP A 70 15.42 -9.65 10.62
CA ASP A 70 16.19 -9.91 11.81
C ASP A 70 17.03 -8.72 12.19
N GLU A 71 17.09 -7.75 11.31
CA GLU A 71 17.88 -6.57 11.54
C GLU A 71 17.05 -5.51 12.23
N LYS A 72 17.41 -5.21 13.46
CA LYS A 72 16.71 -4.23 14.30
C LYS A 72 16.53 -2.88 13.60
N GLY A 73 17.50 -2.50 12.75
CA GLY A 73 17.43 -1.24 12.03
C GLY A 73 16.27 -1.16 11.04
N ILE A 74 16.00 -2.27 10.35
CA ILE A 74 14.92 -2.31 9.37
C ILE A 74 13.58 -2.27 10.07
N ILE A 75 13.44 -3.01 11.16
CA ILE A 75 12.22 -3.02 11.96
C ILE A 75 11.93 -1.62 12.50
N LEU A 76 12.96 -0.94 13.00
CA LEU A 76 12.81 0.40 13.55
C LEU A 76 12.40 1.40 12.47
N LYS A 77 13.01 1.33 11.29
CA LYS A 77 12.67 2.23 10.18
C LYS A 77 11.22 2.04 9.74
N ASP A 78 10.78 0.80 9.66
CA ASP A 78 9.40 0.49 9.28
C ASP A 78 8.43 1.01 10.34
N LYS A 79 8.75 0.87 11.60
CA LYS A 79 7.93 1.39 12.68
C LYS A 79 7.81 2.91 12.63
N ILE A 80 8.92 3.61 12.40
CA ILE A 80 8.93 5.07 12.27
C ILE A 80 8.08 5.51 11.09
N ARG A 81 8.24 4.83 9.94
CA ARG A 81 7.46 5.09 8.74
C ARG A 81 5.96 4.93 9.01
N THR A 82 5.59 3.83 9.63
CA THR A 82 4.19 3.54 9.98
C THR A 82 3.64 4.61 10.90
N GLU A 83 4.36 4.98 11.95
CA GLU A 83 3.92 6.00 12.89
C GLU A 83 3.72 7.36 12.21
N LYS A 84 4.62 7.74 11.31
CA LYS A 84 4.50 9.01 10.60
C LYS A 84 3.29 9.04 9.67
N LEU A 85 3.03 7.95 8.99
CA LEU A 85 1.85 7.85 8.12
C LEU A 85 0.56 7.86 8.95
N GLU A 86 0.56 7.18 10.08
CA GLU A 86 -0.60 7.15 10.96
C GLU A 86 -0.91 8.50 11.59
N LYS A 87 0.11 9.32 11.85
CA LYS A 87 -0.10 10.68 12.33
C LYS A 87 -0.89 11.54 11.35
N ARG A 88 -0.89 11.19 10.08
CA ARG A 88 -1.69 11.87 9.07
C ARG A 88 -3.10 11.30 8.98
N LYS A 89 -3.48 10.46 9.94
CA LYS A 89 -4.78 9.79 10.00
C LYS A 89 -4.99 8.83 8.84
N LEU A 90 -3.88 8.27 8.34
CA LEU A 90 -3.94 7.24 7.32
C LEU A 90 -3.98 5.87 7.98
N THR A 91 -4.84 5.00 7.46
CA THR A 91 -4.90 3.62 7.92
C THR A 91 -4.09 2.75 6.96
N ILE A 92 -3.25 1.89 7.50
CA ILE A 92 -2.41 1.00 6.70
C ILE A 92 -2.87 -0.43 6.88
N VAL A 93 -3.24 -1.06 5.76
CA VAL A 93 -3.58 -2.49 5.72
C VAL A 93 -2.44 -3.20 5.03
N ARG A 94 -1.85 -4.18 5.70
CA ARG A 94 -0.74 -4.95 5.14
C ARG A 94 -1.20 -6.35 4.79
N ILE A 95 -0.88 -6.77 3.57
CA ILE A 95 -1.24 -8.07 3.05
C ILE A 95 0.06 -8.81 2.73
N PRO A 96 0.30 -9.98 3.31
CA PRO A 96 1.49 -10.76 2.95
C PRO A 96 1.45 -11.15 1.47
N ASN A 97 2.59 -11.05 0.80
CA ASN A 97 2.68 -11.39 -0.62
C ASN A 97 2.17 -12.78 -0.94
N ASN A 98 2.45 -13.75 -0.08
CA ASN A 98 2.02 -15.13 -0.35
C ASN A 98 0.50 -15.29 -0.34
N GLU A 99 -0.22 -14.45 0.38
CA GLU A 99 -1.67 -14.50 0.38
C GLU A 99 -2.25 -14.14 -0.99
N ILE A 100 -1.54 -13.33 -1.77
CA ILE A 100 -1.96 -12.97 -3.13
C ILE A 100 -2.07 -14.22 -4.00
N TRP A 101 -1.18 -15.20 -3.79
CA TRP A 101 -1.16 -16.41 -4.60
C TRP A 101 -2.03 -17.53 -4.01
N TYR A 102 -2.04 -17.66 -2.69
CA TYR A 102 -2.70 -18.81 -2.05
C TYR A 102 -4.13 -18.51 -1.63
N ASN A 103 -4.50 -17.25 -1.50
CA ASN A 103 -5.81 -16.90 -0.97
C ASN A 103 -6.30 -15.55 -1.54
N PHE A 104 -6.20 -15.39 -2.85
CA PHE A 104 -6.54 -14.12 -3.48
C PHE A 104 -7.99 -13.69 -3.21
N ASP A 105 -8.93 -14.62 -3.33
CA ASP A 105 -10.33 -14.31 -3.07
C ASP A 105 -10.54 -13.85 -1.62
N GLY A 106 -9.84 -14.47 -0.69
CA GLY A 106 -9.90 -14.07 0.72
C GLY A 106 -9.30 -12.68 0.94
N VAL A 107 -8.23 -12.35 0.22
CA VAL A 107 -7.62 -11.02 0.29
C VAL A 107 -8.61 -9.97 -0.21
N CYS A 108 -9.23 -10.21 -1.35
CA CYS A 108 -10.21 -9.26 -1.91
C CYS A 108 -11.40 -9.09 -0.99
N GLU A 109 -11.90 -10.16 -0.42
CA GLU A 109 -12.99 -10.11 0.53
C GLU A 109 -12.60 -9.35 1.79
N TYR A 110 -11.40 -9.60 2.30
CA TYR A 110 -10.90 -8.90 3.47
C TYR A 110 -10.83 -7.38 3.23
N ILE A 111 -10.28 -6.97 2.09
CA ILE A 111 -10.18 -5.55 1.75
C ILE A 111 -11.57 -4.93 1.60
N ASP A 112 -12.46 -5.61 0.87
CA ASP A 112 -13.81 -5.11 0.64
C ASP A 112 -14.58 -4.96 1.95
N ASN A 113 -14.50 -5.94 2.83
CA ASN A 113 -15.15 -5.87 4.14
C ASN A 113 -14.56 -4.77 5.01
N PHE A 114 -13.23 -4.63 4.98
CA PHE A 114 -12.57 -3.55 5.72
C PHE A 114 -13.09 -2.18 5.27
N ILE A 115 -13.20 -1.98 3.97
CA ILE A 115 -13.69 -0.70 3.43
C ILE A 115 -15.14 -0.46 3.83
N LYS A 116 -15.98 -1.48 3.74
CA LYS A 116 -17.40 -1.35 4.10
C LYS A 116 -17.60 -1.03 5.57
N GLU A 117 -16.78 -1.60 6.44
CA GLU A 117 -16.87 -1.37 7.87
C GLU A 117 -16.31 -0.02 8.29
N ASN A 118 -15.43 0.55 7.49
CA ASN A 118 -14.73 1.79 7.85
C ASN A 118 -15.08 2.98 6.95
N LYS A 119 -16.16 2.91 6.26
CA LYS A 119 -16.66 4.02 5.46
C LYS A 119 -17.13 5.17 6.33
#